data_13569d88195c1f93e3c4ccf6612604b2
#
_entry.id   13569d88195c1f93e3c4ccf6612604b2
#
_cell.length_a   1.000
_cell.length_b   1.000
_cell.length_c   1.000
_cell.angle_alpha   90.00
_cell.angle_beta   90.00
_cell.angle_gamma   90.00
#
_symmetry.space_group_name_H-M   'P 1'
#
loop_
_entity.id
_entity.type
_entity.pdbx_description
1 polymer ?
#
loop_
_entity_poly.entity_id
_entity_poly.type
_entity_poly.pdbx_seq_one_letter_code
_entity_poly.pdbx_strand_id
1 'polypeptide(L)'
;MAIHVISMCAILAIIPLYWLPVLPDLHIVWLLIAAGIALSVQQRKWLRFSGLALLFMCWGILAAQESVWPMNHLTKAPQQAEVVITATDGATMHQGRIISLNGERVWAAMGVSLYGNYLPQNVCVGQRWAMTLRLRAVHGELNDGGYDSQKNAFARHQTLSGRFTHAEIIDARCSLRSQYLKSLQNTLSAYQWGPVILGLGMGERLSVSREIKNLMRETGTMHLMAISGLHIALAASAVWLLARGIQFFLPGRWIIWQVPLLAGLLFAAFYAWLTGLQPPALRTVMALVVLAALKMSGRQWSPWQVWLTCVAAILFFDPLAVLSRSLALSAFAVAALIFWYQWLPLPHWQRGRCLRPLVTLLYLQVGMLLLL
;
A
#
# COMPACT_ATOMS: atom_id res chain seq x y z
N MET A 1 -13.01 -10.86 -23.72
CA MET A 1 -13.54 -11.11 -22.35
C MET A 1 -13.88 -9.79 -21.70
N ALA A 2 -14.98 -9.71 -20.95
CA ALA A 2 -15.32 -8.49 -20.23
C ALA A 2 -14.37 -8.33 -19.01
N ILE A 3 -13.76 -7.17 -18.86
CA ILE A 3 -12.73 -6.89 -17.84
C ILE A 3 -13.23 -7.15 -16.41
N HIS A 4 -14.51 -6.88 -16.14
CA HIS A 4 -15.11 -7.10 -14.82
C HIS A 4 -15.17 -8.57 -14.43
N VAL A 5 -15.30 -9.49 -15.40
CA VAL A 5 -15.29 -10.94 -15.12
C VAL A 5 -13.89 -11.39 -14.77
N ILE A 6 -12.86 -10.90 -15.47
CA ILE A 6 -11.44 -11.16 -15.13
C ILE A 6 -11.13 -10.65 -13.74
N SER A 7 -11.57 -9.42 -13.44
CA SER A 7 -11.37 -8.78 -12.13
C SER A 7 -12.04 -9.60 -11.02
N MET A 8 -13.25 -10.09 -11.24
CA MET A 8 -13.96 -10.93 -10.27
C MET A 8 -13.26 -12.27 -10.06
N CYS A 9 -12.79 -12.92 -11.15
CA CYS A 9 -11.98 -14.14 -11.04
C CYS A 9 -10.70 -13.91 -10.23
N ALA A 10 -9.99 -12.81 -10.46
CA ALA A 10 -8.78 -12.48 -9.74
C ALA A 10 -9.03 -12.30 -8.22
N ILE A 11 -10.07 -11.53 -7.87
CA ILE A 11 -10.42 -11.26 -6.47
C ILE A 11 -10.82 -12.57 -5.77
N LEU A 12 -11.78 -13.32 -6.35
CA LEU A 12 -12.30 -14.56 -5.75
C LEU A 12 -11.23 -15.65 -5.63
N ALA A 13 -10.26 -15.67 -6.55
CA ALA A 13 -9.19 -16.65 -6.53
C ALA A 13 -8.12 -16.35 -5.47
N ILE A 14 -7.92 -15.09 -5.10
CA ILE A 14 -6.92 -14.68 -4.11
C ILE A 14 -7.49 -14.72 -2.68
N ILE A 15 -8.78 -14.49 -2.49
CA ILE A 15 -9.44 -14.49 -1.18
C ILE A 15 -9.16 -15.77 -0.34
N PRO A 16 -9.14 -17.01 -0.91
CA PRO A 16 -8.86 -18.22 -0.13
C PRO A 16 -7.50 -18.22 0.58
N LEU A 17 -6.52 -17.42 0.13
CA LEU A 17 -5.23 -17.25 0.84
C LEU A 17 -5.41 -16.79 2.29
N TYR A 18 -6.51 -16.11 2.61
CA TYR A 18 -6.79 -15.64 3.96
C TYR A 18 -7.00 -16.79 4.97
N TRP A 19 -7.49 -17.94 4.51
CA TRP A 19 -7.82 -19.10 5.35
C TRP A 19 -6.92 -20.31 5.12
N LEU A 20 -5.95 -20.22 4.20
CA LEU A 20 -5.09 -21.36 3.89
C LEU A 20 -4.14 -21.65 5.07
N PRO A 21 -4.27 -22.80 5.78
CA PRO A 21 -3.45 -23.09 6.96
C PRO A 21 -2.03 -23.51 6.57
N VAL A 22 -1.87 -24.15 5.40
CA VAL A 22 -0.58 -24.64 4.88
C VAL A 22 -0.52 -24.34 3.41
N LEU A 23 0.63 -23.84 2.95
CA LEU A 23 0.86 -23.60 1.53
C LEU A 23 1.18 -24.93 0.82
N PRO A 24 0.61 -25.16 -0.38
CA PRO A 24 0.93 -26.33 -1.20
C PRO A 24 2.40 -26.35 -1.61
N ASP A 25 2.94 -27.55 -1.78
CA ASP A 25 4.30 -27.74 -2.31
C ASP A 25 4.46 -27.17 -3.71
N LEU A 26 5.65 -26.71 -4.04
CA LEU A 26 5.95 -26.07 -5.32
C LEU A 26 5.60 -26.95 -6.53
N HIS A 27 5.79 -28.27 -6.41
CA HIS A 27 5.40 -29.22 -7.46
C HIS A 27 3.90 -29.21 -7.76
N ILE A 28 3.08 -29.15 -6.69
CA ILE A 28 1.62 -29.06 -6.83
C ILE A 28 1.24 -27.74 -7.51
N VAL A 29 1.89 -26.65 -7.14
CA VAL A 29 1.64 -25.33 -7.75
C VAL A 29 1.93 -25.35 -9.26
N TRP A 30 3.02 -25.97 -9.68
CA TRP A 30 3.34 -26.10 -11.11
C TRP A 30 2.32 -26.95 -11.86
N LEU A 31 1.81 -28.04 -11.27
CA LEU A 31 0.73 -28.83 -11.84
C LEU A 31 -0.57 -28.01 -11.98
N LEU A 32 -0.90 -27.23 -10.95
CA LEU A 32 -2.07 -26.34 -10.98
C LEU A 32 -1.93 -25.24 -12.04
N ILE A 33 -0.73 -24.69 -12.24
CA ILE A 33 -0.46 -23.70 -13.29
C ILE A 33 -0.66 -24.35 -14.66
N ALA A 34 -0.11 -25.55 -14.89
CA ALA A 34 -0.30 -26.27 -16.15
C ALA A 34 -1.79 -26.56 -16.44
N ALA A 35 -2.53 -27.01 -15.42
CA ALA A 35 -3.98 -27.20 -15.52
C ALA A 35 -4.71 -25.89 -15.81
N GLY A 36 -4.33 -24.78 -15.12
CA GLY A 36 -4.89 -23.46 -15.34
C GLY A 36 -4.70 -22.95 -16.77
N ILE A 37 -3.49 -23.15 -17.33
CA ILE A 37 -3.20 -22.81 -18.72
C ILE A 37 -4.07 -23.67 -19.67
N ALA A 38 -4.11 -24.99 -19.48
CA ALA A 38 -4.90 -25.89 -20.31
C ALA A 38 -6.39 -25.54 -20.31
N LEU A 39 -6.94 -25.19 -19.13
CA LEU A 39 -8.33 -24.74 -19.00
C LEU A 39 -8.56 -23.37 -19.65
N SER A 40 -7.60 -22.45 -19.56
CA SER A 40 -7.75 -21.09 -20.08
C SER A 40 -7.81 -21.04 -21.61
N VAL A 41 -7.28 -22.03 -22.30
CA VAL A 41 -7.30 -22.15 -23.78
C VAL A 41 -8.60 -22.79 -24.30
N GLN A 42 -9.38 -23.45 -23.44
CA GLN A 42 -10.62 -24.13 -23.84
C GLN A 42 -11.66 -23.15 -24.43
N GLN A 43 -12.46 -23.62 -25.38
CA GLN A 43 -13.48 -22.79 -26.02
C GLN A 43 -14.68 -22.47 -25.10
N ARG A 44 -14.99 -23.32 -24.14
CA ARG A 44 -16.07 -23.12 -23.18
C ARG A 44 -15.77 -22.04 -22.21
N LYS A 45 -16.62 -21.01 -22.11
CA LYS A 45 -16.41 -19.81 -21.29
C LYS A 45 -16.13 -20.13 -19.80
N TRP A 46 -16.90 -21.06 -19.22
CA TRP A 46 -16.73 -21.42 -17.81
C TRP A 46 -15.37 -22.08 -17.51
N LEU A 47 -14.85 -22.94 -18.44
CA LEU A 47 -13.52 -23.53 -18.29
C LEU A 47 -12.41 -22.46 -18.35
N ARG A 48 -12.56 -21.48 -19.25
CA ARG A 48 -11.61 -20.35 -19.35
C ARG A 48 -11.58 -19.52 -18.07
N PHE A 49 -12.72 -19.25 -17.46
CA PHE A 49 -12.80 -18.51 -16.20
C PHE A 49 -12.20 -19.31 -15.04
N SER A 50 -12.50 -20.62 -14.96
CA SER A 50 -11.89 -21.51 -13.95
C SER A 50 -10.37 -21.58 -14.12
N GLY A 51 -9.86 -21.67 -15.35
CA GLY A 51 -8.44 -21.64 -15.64
C GLY A 51 -7.79 -20.33 -15.21
N LEU A 52 -8.39 -19.19 -15.51
CA LEU A 52 -7.88 -17.89 -15.06
C LEU A 52 -7.91 -17.76 -13.54
N ALA A 53 -8.99 -18.16 -12.88
CA ALA A 53 -9.07 -18.14 -11.42
C ALA A 53 -7.96 -19.02 -10.80
N LEU A 54 -7.71 -20.20 -11.37
CA LEU A 54 -6.64 -21.08 -10.92
C LEU A 54 -5.25 -20.44 -11.08
N LEU A 55 -5.00 -19.74 -12.19
CA LEU A 55 -3.75 -19.02 -12.40
C LEU A 55 -3.56 -17.87 -11.40
N PHE A 56 -4.61 -17.09 -11.10
CA PHE A 56 -4.55 -16.05 -10.09
C PHE A 56 -4.33 -16.63 -8.68
N MET A 57 -4.96 -17.76 -8.37
CA MET A 57 -4.72 -18.45 -7.10
C MET A 57 -3.26 -18.92 -6.99
N CYS A 58 -2.70 -19.54 -8.04
CA CYS A 58 -1.31 -19.95 -8.07
C CYS A 58 -0.37 -18.75 -7.93
N TRP A 59 -0.66 -17.63 -8.58
CA TRP A 59 0.09 -16.38 -8.41
C TRP A 59 0.12 -15.92 -6.94
N GLY A 60 -1.04 -15.94 -6.26
CA GLY A 60 -1.12 -15.62 -4.85
C GLY A 60 -0.34 -16.59 -3.95
N ILE A 61 -0.40 -17.90 -4.25
CA ILE A 61 0.35 -18.93 -3.51
C ILE A 61 1.87 -18.73 -3.70
N LEU A 62 2.33 -18.45 -4.92
CA LEU A 62 3.76 -18.18 -5.17
C LEU A 62 4.26 -16.95 -4.40
N ALA A 63 3.49 -15.87 -4.39
CA ALA A 63 3.83 -14.68 -3.60
C ALA A 63 3.87 -14.97 -2.09
N ALA A 64 2.98 -15.84 -1.60
CA ALA A 64 2.99 -16.28 -0.21
C ALA A 64 4.22 -17.18 0.09
N GLN A 65 4.56 -18.11 -0.80
CA GLN A 65 5.75 -18.96 -0.66
C GLN A 65 7.03 -18.12 -0.65
N GLU A 66 7.14 -17.11 -1.52
CA GLU A 66 8.26 -16.17 -1.53
C GLU A 66 8.43 -15.47 -0.17
N SER A 67 7.32 -15.08 0.45
CA SER A 67 7.33 -14.42 1.77
C SER A 67 7.60 -15.38 2.95
N VAL A 68 7.30 -16.68 2.80
CA VAL A 68 7.58 -17.71 3.81
C VAL A 68 8.99 -18.27 3.67
N TRP A 69 9.53 -18.30 2.45
CA TRP A 69 10.85 -18.87 2.16
C TRP A 69 11.96 -18.42 3.14
N PRO A 70 12.06 -17.13 3.52
CA PRO A 70 13.07 -16.68 4.47
C PRO A 70 12.98 -17.37 5.83
N MET A 71 11.76 -17.71 6.29
CA MET A 71 11.56 -18.31 7.60
C MET A 71 12.13 -19.72 7.69
N ASN A 72 12.14 -20.44 6.57
CA ASN A 72 12.66 -21.81 6.49
C ASN A 72 14.20 -21.87 6.53
N HIS A 73 14.86 -20.75 6.28
CA HIS A 73 16.33 -20.62 6.23
C HIS A 73 16.90 -19.93 7.48
N LEU A 74 16.07 -19.65 8.48
CA LEU A 74 16.51 -19.05 9.73
C LEU A 74 17.27 -20.05 10.58
N THR A 75 18.44 -19.65 11.08
CA THR A 75 19.21 -20.36 12.07
C THR A 75 19.12 -19.65 13.42
N LYS A 76 19.25 -20.41 14.52
CA LYS A 76 19.31 -19.83 15.88
C LYS A 76 20.62 -19.08 16.14
N ALA A 77 21.66 -19.35 15.36
CA ALA A 77 22.95 -18.68 15.42
C ALA A 77 22.87 -17.27 14.83
N PRO A 78 23.73 -16.34 15.32
CA PRO A 78 23.88 -15.05 14.68
C PRO A 78 24.31 -15.19 13.21
N GLN A 79 23.66 -14.47 12.30
CA GLN A 79 23.91 -14.51 10.87
C GLN A 79 24.43 -13.16 10.38
N GLN A 80 25.38 -13.16 9.49
CA GLN A 80 25.85 -11.94 8.84
C GLN A 80 24.89 -11.57 7.72
N ALA A 81 24.39 -10.35 7.73
CA ALA A 81 23.43 -9.87 6.74
C ALA A 81 23.79 -8.46 6.26
N GLU A 82 23.60 -8.22 4.99
CA GLU A 82 23.63 -6.89 4.41
C GLU A 82 22.22 -6.35 4.34
N VAL A 83 21.98 -5.20 5.01
CA VAL A 83 20.67 -4.62 5.19
C VAL A 83 20.62 -3.21 4.61
N VAL A 84 19.60 -2.92 3.81
CA VAL A 84 19.23 -1.55 3.42
C VAL A 84 18.15 -1.03 4.34
N ILE A 85 18.39 0.11 4.99
CA ILE A 85 17.42 0.75 5.86
C ILE A 85 16.30 1.37 5.03
N THR A 86 15.06 0.99 5.31
CA THR A 86 13.84 1.50 4.63
C THR A 86 13.03 2.46 5.48
N ALA A 87 13.11 2.34 6.80
CA ALA A 87 12.54 3.29 7.75
C ALA A 87 13.32 3.22 9.07
N THR A 88 13.35 4.31 9.81
CA THR A 88 14.06 4.40 11.10
C THR A 88 13.39 5.43 12.01
N ASP A 89 13.39 5.16 13.33
CA ASP A 89 13.02 6.15 14.33
C ASP A 89 14.22 7.03 14.76
N GLY A 90 15.39 6.78 14.16
CA GLY A 90 16.64 7.45 14.51
C GLY A 90 17.27 6.96 15.81
N ALA A 91 16.66 6.01 16.53
CA ALA A 91 17.11 5.53 17.83
C ALA A 91 17.28 3.99 17.86
N THR A 92 16.23 3.26 18.15
CA THR A 92 16.27 1.83 18.48
C THR A 92 15.53 0.92 17.54
N MET A 93 14.62 1.47 16.73
CA MET A 93 13.78 0.70 15.80
C MET A 93 14.11 1.06 14.35
N HIS A 94 14.53 0.08 13.59
CA HIS A 94 14.86 0.25 12.19
C HIS A 94 14.11 -0.79 11.37
N GLN A 95 13.56 -0.39 10.23
CA GLN A 95 13.03 -1.32 9.25
C GLN A 95 14.01 -1.39 8.09
N GLY A 96 14.25 -2.58 7.60
CA GLY A 96 15.19 -2.80 6.52
C GLY A 96 14.77 -3.92 5.59
N ARG A 97 15.53 -4.04 4.50
CA ARG A 97 15.48 -5.19 3.59
C ARG A 97 16.84 -5.87 3.56
N ILE A 98 16.87 -7.14 3.87
CA ILE A 98 18.07 -7.96 3.77
C ILE A 98 18.31 -8.25 2.29
N ILE A 99 19.49 -7.92 1.78
CA ILE A 99 19.92 -8.16 0.39
C ILE A 99 20.80 -9.39 0.30
N SER A 100 21.67 -9.61 1.28
CA SER A 100 22.50 -10.80 1.37
C SER A 100 22.48 -11.37 2.78
N LEU A 101 22.61 -12.69 2.88
CA LEU A 101 22.67 -13.43 4.12
C LEU A 101 23.85 -14.40 4.05
N ASN A 102 24.77 -14.33 5.02
CA ASN A 102 26.00 -15.14 5.08
C ASN A 102 26.85 -15.09 3.78
N GLY A 103 26.89 -13.93 3.11
CA GLY A 103 27.63 -13.75 1.84
C GLY A 103 26.88 -14.15 0.58
N GLU A 104 25.73 -14.82 0.70
CA GLU A 104 24.89 -15.17 -0.45
C GLU A 104 23.83 -14.11 -0.71
N ARG A 105 23.67 -13.72 -1.97
CA ARG A 105 22.65 -12.79 -2.39
C ARG A 105 21.27 -13.44 -2.29
N VAL A 106 20.37 -12.82 -1.56
CA VAL A 106 18.99 -13.30 -1.45
C VAL A 106 18.21 -12.90 -2.68
N TRP A 107 17.52 -13.87 -3.30
CA TRP A 107 16.78 -13.66 -4.54
C TRP A 107 15.61 -12.68 -4.37
N ALA A 108 14.92 -12.73 -3.23
CA ALA A 108 13.89 -11.77 -2.86
C ALA A 108 14.32 -10.99 -1.62
N ALA A 109 14.31 -9.67 -1.68
CA ALA A 109 14.68 -8.82 -0.55
C ALA A 109 13.73 -9.03 0.64
N MET A 110 14.24 -9.64 1.72
CA MET A 110 13.46 -9.98 2.91
C MET A 110 13.27 -8.75 3.80
N GLY A 111 12.02 -8.41 4.07
CA GLY A 111 11.71 -7.34 5.03
C GLY A 111 11.96 -7.76 6.47
N VAL A 112 12.69 -6.92 7.21
CA VAL A 112 13.04 -7.15 8.61
C VAL A 112 12.78 -5.92 9.46
N SER A 113 12.23 -6.15 10.65
CA SER A 113 12.14 -5.15 11.71
C SER A 113 13.26 -5.40 12.72
N LEU A 114 14.19 -4.45 12.82
CA LEU A 114 15.38 -4.53 13.66
C LEU A 114 15.20 -3.72 14.93
N TYR A 115 15.58 -4.32 16.03
CA TYR A 115 15.61 -3.70 17.34
C TYR A 115 17.03 -3.85 17.93
N GLY A 116 17.54 -2.77 18.52
CA GLY A 116 18.87 -2.82 19.11
C GLY A 116 19.27 -1.50 19.74
N ASN A 117 20.50 -1.42 20.22
CA ASN A 117 21.09 -0.19 20.71
C ASN A 117 21.32 0.77 19.55
N TYR A 118 21.61 2.03 19.87
CA TYR A 118 21.90 3.05 18.87
C TYR A 118 22.99 2.58 17.91
N LEU A 119 22.74 2.76 16.63
CA LEU A 119 23.76 2.57 15.61
C LEU A 119 24.86 3.65 15.78
N PRO A 120 26.12 3.33 15.48
CA PRO A 120 27.26 4.22 15.77
C PRO A 120 27.27 5.55 14.99
N GLN A 121 26.39 5.71 14.02
CA GLN A 121 26.28 6.91 13.19
C GLN A 121 24.81 7.30 13.00
N ASN A 122 24.57 8.55 12.57
CA ASN A 122 23.23 9.00 12.21
C ASN A 122 22.61 8.12 11.10
N VAL A 123 21.62 7.34 11.46
CA VAL A 123 20.96 6.41 10.55
C VAL A 123 19.96 7.16 9.69
N CYS A 124 20.02 6.92 8.39
CA CYS A 124 19.04 7.44 7.44
C CYS A 124 18.54 6.35 6.47
N VAL A 125 17.38 6.58 5.90
CA VAL A 125 16.81 5.68 4.89
C VAL A 125 17.67 5.67 3.64
N GLY A 126 17.96 4.48 3.13
CA GLY A 126 18.80 4.24 1.95
C GLY A 126 20.21 3.75 2.28
N GLN A 127 20.70 3.93 3.49
CA GLN A 127 22.00 3.41 3.91
C GLN A 127 22.04 1.88 3.85
N ARG A 128 23.24 1.35 3.53
CA ARG A 128 23.53 -0.09 3.53
C ARG A 128 24.48 -0.41 4.67
N TRP A 129 24.13 -1.42 5.45
CA TRP A 129 24.85 -1.83 6.65
C TRP A 129 25.17 -3.31 6.59
N ALA A 130 26.39 -3.69 6.96
CA ALA A 130 26.73 -5.05 7.34
C ALA A 130 26.38 -5.24 8.79
N MET A 131 25.53 -6.20 9.11
CA MET A 131 25.03 -6.42 10.46
C MET A 131 25.11 -7.90 10.82
N THR A 132 25.49 -8.15 12.08
CA THR A 132 25.33 -9.48 12.67
C THR A 132 23.96 -9.55 13.36
N LEU A 133 23.05 -10.33 12.79
CA LEU A 133 21.65 -10.39 13.18
C LEU A 133 21.30 -11.71 13.85
N ARG A 134 20.49 -11.62 14.91
CA ARG A 134 19.70 -12.77 15.41
C ARG A 134 18.27 -12.59 14.91
N LEU A 135 17.90 -13.40 13.93
CA LEU A 135 16.63 -13.31 13.24
C LEU A 135 15.62 -14.31 13.78
N ARG A 136 14.35 -13.92 13.79
CA ARG A 136 13.22 -14.78 14.06
C ARG A 136 12.06 -14.42 13.16
N ALA A 137 11.19 -15.38 12.85
CA ALA A 137 9.93 -15.12 12.19
C ALA A 137 9.01 -14.27 13.09
N VAL A 138 8.25 -13.38 12.52
CA VAL A 138 7.17 -12.68 13.24
C VAL A 138 6.05 -13.66 13.48
N HIS A 139 5.60 -13.80 14.75
CA HIS A 139 4.46 -14.60 15.13
C HIS A 139 3.40 -13.72 15.78
N GLY A 140 2.15 -14.11 15.60
CA GLY A 140 1.00 -13.49 16.22
C GLY A 140 0.69 -14.09 17.58
N GLU A 141 0.03 -13.32 18.42
CA GLU A 141 -0.67 -13.84 19.59
C GLU A 141 -2.06 -14.29 19.15
N LEU A 142 -2.42 -15.52 19.44
CA LEU A 142 -3.71 -16.12 19.07
C LEU A 142 -4.77 -15.84 20.15
N ASN A 143 -4.97 -14.56 20.47
CA ASN A 143 -6.04 -14.13 21.36
C ASN A 143 -7.29 -13.79 20.54
N ASP A 144 -8.45 -14.28 20.95
CA ASP A 144 -9.72 -13.98 20.30
C ASP A 144 -9.98 -12.46 20.26
N GLY A 145 -10.25 -11.94 19.07
CA GLY A 145 -10.43 -10.50 18.83
C GLY A 145 -9.13 -9.68 18.85
N GLY A 146 -7.97 -10.28 19.12
CA GLY A 146 -6.68 -9.64 19.17
C GLY A 146 -6.16 -9.19 17.80
N TYR A 147 -5.13 -8.35 17.83
CA TYR A 147 -4.43 -7.92 16.63
C TYR A 147 -3.48 -9.01 16.13
N ASP A 148 -3.74 -9.54 14.94
CA ASP A 148 -2.87 -10.52 14.30
C ASP A 148 -1.64 -9.84 13.69
N SER A 149 -0.54 -9.83 14.46
CA SER A 149 0.73 -9.22 14.06
C SER A 149 1.38 -9.99 12.91
N GLN A 150 1.19 -11.31 12.84
CA GLN A 150 1.74 -12.15 11.79
C GLN A 150 1.10 -11.84 10.42
N LYS A 151 -0.24 -11.84 10.33
CA LYS A 151 -0.94 -11.46 9.10
C LYS A 151 -0.57 -10.06 8.63
N ASN A 152 -0.45 -9.10 9.58
CA ASN A 152 -0.03 -7.75 9.23
C ASN A 152 1.43 -7.69 8.75
N ALA A 153 2.33 -8.50 9.31
CA ALA A 153 3.72 -8.60 8.86
C ALA A 153 3.81 -9.14 7.43
N PHE A 154 3.04 -10.18 7.10
CA PHE A 154 2.92 -10.70 5.73
C PHE A 154 2.38 -9.65 4.77
N ALA A 155 1.29 -8.96 5.14
CA ALA A 155 0.70 -7.91 4.33
C ALA A 155 1.63 -6.71 4.09
N ARG A 156 2.68 -6.55 4.88
CA ARG A 156 3.70 -5.50 4.75
C ARG A 156 5.02 -6.01 4.19
N HIS A 157 5.13 -7.28 3.84
CA HIS A 157 6.37 -7.93 3.43
C HIS A 157 7.50 -7.78 4.47
N GLN A 158 7.16 -7.73 5.77
CA GLN A 158 8.09 -7.62 6.89
C GLN A 158 7.94 -8.82 7.81
N THR A 159 8.29 -9.98 7.28
CA THR A 159 8.07 -11.27 7.92
C THR A 159 9.09 -11.63 8.98
N LEU A 160 10.19 -10.88 9.05
CA LEU A 160 11.27 -11.12 9.99
C LEU A 160 11.37 -10.03 11.05
N SER A 161 11.73 -10.45 12.26
CA SER A 161 12.12 -9.58 13.36
C SER A 161 13.51 -9.99 13.82
N GLY A 162 14.37 -9.03 14.15
CA GLY A 162 15.73 -9.32 14.54
C GLY A 162 16.31 -8.30 15.51
N ARG A 163 17.39 -8.73 16.19
CA ARG A 163 18.27 -7.87 16.97
C ARG A 163 19.64 -7.90 16.34
N PHE A 164 20.27 -6.73 16.20
CA PHE A 164 21.66 -6.63 15.77
C PHE A 164 22.57 -6.54 16.97
N THR A 165 23.73 -7.21 16.89
CA THR A 165 24.79 -7.19 17.91
C THR A 165 26.00 -6.41 17.42
N HIS A 166 26.22 -6.35 16.12
CA HIS A 166 27.29 -5.61 15.48
C HIS A 166 26.75 -4.98 14.20
N ALA A 167 27.16 -3.77 13.88
CA ALA A 167 26.75 -3.07 12.68
C ALA A 167 27.87 -2.16 12.16
N GLU A 168 28.20 -2.32 10.89
CA GLU A 168 29.16 -1.51 10.16
C GLU A 168 28.52 -0.93 8.92
N ILE A 169 28.85 0.32 8.60
CA ILE A 169 28.29 0.99 7.44
C ILE A 169 29.07 0.59 6.18
N ILE A 170 28.36 0.10 5.16
CA ILE A 170 28.90 -0.20 3.83
C ILE A 170 28.75 1.02 2.92
N ASP A 171 27.54 1.59 2.89
CA ASP A 171 27.23 2.79 2.09
C ASP A 171 26.48 3.79 2.96
N ALA A 172 27.08 4.95 3.15
CA ALA A 172 26.56 6.05 3.99
C ALA A 172 25.53 6.92 3.25
N ARG A 173 25.27 6.68 1.96
CA ARG A 173 24.38 7.53 1.17
C ARG A 173 22.95 7.42 1.63
N CYS A 174 22.38 8.56 1.99
CA CYS A 174 20.96 8.66 2.28
C CYS A 174 20.14 8.79 0.98
N SER A 175 18.94 8.23 0.95
CA SER A 175 18.01 8.46 -0.15
C SER A 175 17.67 9.95 -0.30
N LEU A 176 17.32 10.39 -1.51
CA LEU A 176 16.92 11.79 -1.78
C LEU A 176 15.78 12.24 -0.87
N ARG A 177 14.79 11.38 -0.66
CA ARG A 177 13.69 11.63 0.28
C ARG A 177 14.20 11.85 1.70
N SER A 178 15.14 11.04 2.17
CA SER A 178 15.70 11.15 3.52
C SER A 178 16.48 12.45 3.70
N GLN A 179 17.26 12.86 2.70
CA GLN A 179 17.99 14.14 2.71
C GLN A 179 17.01 15.32 2.78
N TYR A 180 15.95 15.29 1.99
CA TYR A 180 14.91 16.31 2.00
C TYR A 180 14.16 16.37 3.35
N LEU A 181 13.81 15.22 3.93
CA LEU A 181 13.17 15.16 5.24
C LEU A 181 14.08 15.72 6.34
N LYS A 182 15.39 15.42 6.29
CA LYS A 182 16.36 15.97 7.24
C LYS A 182 16.47 17.49 7.14
N SER A 183 16.47 18.04 5.93
CA SER A 183 16.44 19.49 5.70
C SER A 183 15.17 20.12 6.31
N LEU A 184 14.00 19.54 6.08
CA LEU A 184 12.74 20.00 6.67
C LEU A 184 12.75 19.87 8.20
N GLN A 185 13.26 18.77 8.74
CA GLN A 185 13.35 18.55 10.17
C GLN A 185 14.21 19.62 10.85
N ASN A 186 15.34 19.99 10.26
CA ASN A 186 16.19 21.07 10.77
C ASN A 186 15.45 22.41 10.81
N THR A 187 14.68 22.72 9.75
CA THR A 187 13.87 23.96 9.68
C THR A 187 12.74 23.96 10.71
N LEU A 188 12.10 22.80 10.89
CA LEU A 188 10.94 22.64 11.78
C LEU A 188 11.35 22.36 13.25
N SER A 189 12.64 22.16 13.55
CA SER A 189 13.12 21.91 14.91
C SER A 189 12.86 23.06 15.89
N ALA A 190 12.74 24.30 15.37
CA ALA A 190 12.38 25.47 16.16
C ALA A 190 10.91 25.49 16.63
N TYR A 191 10.05 24.61 16.05
CA TYR A 191 8.62 24.57 16.36
C TYR A 191 8.29 23.36 17.21
N GLN A 192 7.54 23.56 18.29
CA GLN A 192 7.11 22.50 19.21
C GLN A 192 6.36 21.36 18.48
N TRP A 193 5.57 21.69 17.47
CA TRP A 193 4.77 20.74 16.68
C TRP A 193 5.44 20.30 15.38
N GLY A 194 6.73 20.62 15.19
CA GLY A 194 7.49 20.25 13.99
C GLY A 194 7.37 18.77 13.60
N PRO A 195 7.55 17.81 14.53
CA PRO A 195 7.39 16.38 14.23
C PRO A 195 5.96 16.01 13.78
N VAL A 196 4.93 16.67 14.31
CA VAL A 196 3.53 16.45 13.91
C VAL A 196 3.28 16.96 12.49
N ILE A 197 3.83 18.13 12.14
CA ILE A 197 3.74 18.71 10.79
C ILE A 197 4.40 17.77 9.78
N LEU A 198 5.57 17.21 10.10
CA LEU A 198 6.24 16.20 9.26
C LEU A 198 5.41 14.91 9.14
N GLY A 199 4.79 14.48 10.24
CA GLY A 199 3.88 13.33 10.24
C GLY A 199 2.69 13.53 9.31
N LEU A 200 2.03 14.68 9.41
CA LEU A 200 0.84 15.02 8.61
C LEU A 200 1.16 15.25 7.12
N GLY A 201 2.27 15.97 6.83
CA GLY A 201 2.61 16.35 5.45
C GLY A 201 3.39 15.29 4.68
N MET A 202 4.34 14.61 5.37
CA MET A 202 5.31 13.71 4.73
C MET A 202 5.17 12.24 5.16
N GLY A 203 4.25 11.93 6.08
CA GLY A 203 4.03 10.58 6.60
C GLY A 203 5.12 10.09 7.56
N GLU A 204 5.97 10.99 8.05
CA GLU A 204 7.06 10.64 8.98
C GLU A 204 6.52 10.58 10.41
N ARG A 205 6.15 9.36 10.85
CA ARG A 205 5.50 9.14 12.15
C ARG A 205 6.46 8.69 13.24
N LEU A 206 7.63 8.18 12.85
CA LEU A 206 8.55 7.57 13.80
C LEU A 206 9.16 8.65 14.71
N SER A 207 9.38 9.84 14.20
CA SER A 207 9.93 11.00 14.94
C SER A 207 8.96 11.62 15.97
N VAL A 208 7.66 11.28 15.92
CA VAL A 208 6.66 11.80 16.85
C VAL A 208 6.77 11.11 18.21
N SER A 209 6.80 11.87 19.31
CA SER A 209 6.94 11.35 20.67
C SER A 209 5.76 10.43 21.06
N ARG A 210 6.01 9.54 22.03
CA ARG A 210 4.97 8.64 22.56
C ARG A 210 3.83 9.40 23.22
N GLU A 211 4.13 10.51 23.91
CA GLU A 211 3.14 11.35 24.56
C GLU A 211 2.14 11.95 23.55
N ILE A 212 2.65 12.53 22.46
CA ILE A 212 1.81 13.07 21.39
C ILE A 212 0.99 11.97 20.74
N LYS A 213 1.58 10.80 20.50
CA LYS A 213 0.85 9.65 19.95
C LYS A 213 -0.29 9.19 20.87
N ASN A 214 -0.07 9.19 22.19
CA ASN A 214 -1.10 8.83 23.15
C ASN A 214 -2.21 9.89 23.18
N LEU A 215 -1.86 11.17 23.23
CA LEU A 215 -2.82 12.28 23.16
C LEU A 215 -3.68 12.19 21.90
N MET A 216 -3.06 11.93 20.73
CA MET A 216 -3.80 11.77 19.48
C MET A 216 -4.71 10.52 19.46
N ARG A 217 -4.33 9.47 20.20
CA ARG A 217 -5.17 8.28 20.35
C ARG A 217 -6.37 8.56 21.24
N GLU A 218 -6.17 9.22 22.36
CA GLU A 218 -7.25 9.61 23.31
C GLU A 218 -8.24 10.58 22.67
N THR A 219 -7.75 11.51 21.85
CA THR A 219 -8.61 12.47 21.11
C THR A 219 -9.21 11.88 19.82
N GLY A 220 -8.92 10.62 19.48
CA GLY A 220 -9.39 9.98 18.24
C GLY A 220 -8.76 10.54 16.95
N THR A 221 -7.76 11.45 17.05
CA THR A 221 -7.14 12.13 15.90
C THR A 221 -5.96 11.36 15.31
N MET A 222 -5.62 10.17 15.85
CA MET A 222 -4.51 9.35 15.39
C MET A 222 -4.60 8.98 13.89
N HIS A 223 -5.82 8.88 13.37
CA HIS A 223 -6.04 8.58 11.94
C HIS A 223 -5.56 9.70 11.00
N LEU A 224 -5.47 10.95 11.46
CA LEU A 224 -4.96 12.08 10.68
C LEU A 224 -3.45 11.95 10.40
N MET A 225 -2.70 11.32 11.32
CA MET A 225 -1.27 11.05 11.13
C MET A 225 -1.00 10.04 10.00
N ALA A 226 -2.01 9.27 9.61
CA ALA A 226 -1.91 8.38 8.47
C ALA A 226 -2.17 9.17 7.20
N ILE A 227 -1.18 9.25 6.31
CA ILE A 227 -1.46 9.75 4.96
C ILE A 227 -2.50 8.85 4.33
N SER A 228 -3.70 9.41 4.17
CA SER A 228 -4.84 8.69 3.60
C SER A 228 -4.86 8.82 2.09
N GLY A 229 -5.58 7.91 1.44
CA GLY A 229 -5.84 8.02 0.01
C GLY A 229 -6.51 9.34 -0.39
N LEU A 230 -7.28 9.94 0.53
CA LEU A 230 -7.92 11.24 0.29
C LEU A 230 -6.88 12.36 0.12
N HIS A 231 -5.80 12.38 0.90
CA HIS A 231 -4.74 13.38 0.74
C HIS A 231 -4.10 13.31 -0.66
N ILE A 232 -3.82 12.09 -1.14
CA ILE A 232 -3.27 11.87 -2.49
C ILE A 232 -4.28 12.30 -3.56
N ALA A 233 -5.55 11.93 -3.41
CA ALA A 233 -6.59 12.27 -4.37
C ALA A 233 -6.85 13.78 -4.42
N LEU A 234 -6.89 14.47 -3.27
CA LEU A 234 -7.05 15.93 -3.21
C LEU A 234 -5.87 16.65 -3.86
N ALA A 235 -4.64 16.23 -3.58
CA ALA A 235 -3.44 16.79 -4.17
C ALA A 235 -3.42 16.59 -5.69
N ALA A 236 -3.76 15.39 -6.18
CA ALA A 236 -3.91 15.10 -7.59
C ALA A 236 -5.00 15.96 -8.26
N SER A 237 -6.14 16.12 -7.57
CA SER A 237 -7.27 16.94 -8.07
C SER A 237 -6.92 18.41 -8.14
N ALA A 238 -6.15 18.94 -7.18
CA ALA A 238 -5.69 20.32 -7.18
C ALA A 238 -4.78 20.58 -8.40
N VAL A 239 -3.82 19.68 -8.67
CA VAL A 239 -2.94 19.82 -9.85
C VAL A 239 -3.73 19.64 -11.16
N TRP A 240 -4.69 18.71 -11.19
CA TRP A 240 -5.59 18.55 -12.33
C TRP A 240 -6.38 19.84 -12.63
N LEU A 241 -6.96 20.48 -11.58
CA LEU A 241 -7.69 21.74 -11.70
C LEU A 241 -6.77 22.88 -12.18
N LEU A 242 -5.55 22.93 -11.64
CA LEU A 242 -4.56 23.95 -12.02
C LEU A 242 -4.15 23.81 -13.49
N ALA A 243 -3.85 22.60 -13.93
CA ALA A 243 -3.53 22.30 -15.32
C ALA A 243 -4.72 22.60 -16.24
N ARG A 244 -5.95 22.33 -15.80
CA ARG A 244 -7.17 22.68 -16.53
C ARG A 244 -7.37 24.19 -16.62
N GLY A 245 -7.10 24.93 -15.53
CA GLY A 245 -7.13 26.40 -15.49
C GLY A 245 -6.10 27.02 -16.44
N ILE A 246 -4.88 26.49 -16.47
CA ILE A 246 -3.83 26.94 -17.41
C ILE A 246 -4.28 26.71 -18.86
N GLN A 247 -4.89 25.58 -19.17
CA GLN A 247 -5.40 25.29 -20.51
C GLN A 247 -6.49 26.29 -20.97
N PHE A 248 -7.22 26.92 -20.03
CA PHE A 248 -8.22 27.90 -20.36
C PHE A 248 -7.62 29.17 -21.07
N PHE A 249 -6.35 29.49 -20.76
CA PHE A 249 -5.63 30.61 -21.35
C PHE A 249 -4.86 30.26 -22.63
N LEU A 250 -4.86 28.95 -23.03
CA LEU A 250 -4.13 28.48 -24.20
C LEU A 250 -5.02 28.45 -25.45
N PRO A 251 -4.43 28.60 -26.67
CA PRO A 251 -5.16 28.41 -27.91
C PRO A 251 -5.81 27.03 -28.01
N GLY A 252 -7.01 26.96 -28.63
CA GLY A 252 -7.81 25.73 -28.66
C GLY A 252 -7.09 24.45 -29.14
N ARG A 253 -6.10 24.61 -30.05
CA ARG A 253 -5.25 23.50 -30.52
C ARG A 253 -4.40 22.83 -29.44
N TRP A 254 -4.19 23.49 -28.29
CA TRP A 254 -3.38 22.99 -27.16
C TRP A 254 -4.26 22.45 -26.02
N ILE A 255 -5.59 22.52 -26.16
CA ILE A 255 -6.53 22.03 -25.17
C ILE A 255 -6.71 20.52 -25.36
N ILE A 256 -5.85 19.75 -24.68
CA ILE A 256 -5.87 18.28 -24.73
C ILE A 256 -6.35 17.78 -23.36
N TRP A 257 -7.49 17.09 -23.32
CA TRP A 257 -8.11 16.64 -22.06
C TRP A 257 -7.27 15.64 -21.26
N GLN A 258 -6.33 14.94 -21.93
CA GLN A 258 -5.41 13.99 -21.28
C GLN A 258 -4.34 14.70 -20.44
N VAL A 259 -3.91 15.92 -20.81
CA VAL A 259 -2.82 16.64 -20.14
C VAL A 259 -3.12 16.90 -18.66
N PRO A 260 -4.25 17.47 -18.26
CA PRO A 260 -4.58 17.63 -16.84
C PRO A 260 -4.67 16.30 -16.10
N LEU A 261 -5.21 15.25 -16.75
CA LEU A 261 -5.32 13.91 -16.15
C LEU A 261 -3.95 13.34 -15.86
N LEU A 262 -3.03 13.38 -16.80
CA LEU A 262 -1.65 12.92 -16.64
C LEU A 262 -0.89 13.76 -15.62
N ALA A 263 -1.06 15.07 -15.61
CA ALA A 263 -0.44 15.96 -14.62
C ALA A 263 -0.88 15.59 -13.18
N GLY A 264 -2.18 15.40 -12.96
CA GLY A 264 -2.71 14.96 -11.68
C GLY A 264 -2.18 13.58 -11.26
N LEU A 265 -2.09 12.62 -12.20
CA LEU A 265 -1.59 11.28 -11.96
C LEU A 265 -0.08 11.29 -11.63
N LEU A 266 0.72 12.01 -12.36
CA LEU A 266 2.16 12.16 -12.10
C LEU A 266 2.41 12.81 -10.75
N PHE A 267 1.62 13.82 -10.40
CA PHE A 267 1.71 14.46 -9.09
C PHE A 267 1.27 13.51 -7.96
N ALA A 268 0.24 12.70 -8.16
CA ALA A 268 -0.17 11.67 -7.21
C ALA A 268 0.96 10.66 -6.94
N ALA A 269 1.64 10.20 -8.00
CA ALA A 269 2.78 9.28 -7.90
C ALA A 269 3.97 9.95 -7.19
N PHE A 270 4.28 11.19 -7.53
CA PHE A 270 5.32 11.99 -6.87
C PHE A 270 5.03 12.20 -5.38
N TYR A 271 3.80 12.58 -5.03
CA TYR A 271 3.42 12.78 -3.64
C TYR A 271 3.41 11.46 -2.85
N ALA A 272 2.97 10.35 -3.45
CA ALA A 272 3.07 9.03 -2.83
C ALA A 272 4.54 8.63 -2.56
N TRP A 273 5.46 8.92 -3.49
CA TRP A 273 6.89 8.73 -3.28
C TRP A 273 7.42 9.62 -2.16
N LEU A 274 7.05 10.90 -2.14
CA LEU A 274 7.45 11.85 -1.11
C LEU A 274 6.98 11.42 0.29
N THR A 275 5.81 10.80 0.39
CA THR A 275 5.24 10.28 1.64
C THR A 275 5.75 8.90 2.04
N GLY A 276 6.71 8.33 1.30
CA GLY A 276 7.39 7.08 1.59
C GLY A 276 6.65 5.83 1.13
N LEU A 277 5.88 5.94 0.04
CA LEU A 277 5.18 4.82 -0.62
C LEU A 277 4.33 3.98 0.36
N GLN A 278 3.67 4.67 1.30
CA GLN A 278 2.80 4.00 2.27
C GLN A 278 1.71 3.19 1.56
N PRO A 279 1.31 2.01 2.05
CA PRO A 279 0.32 1.16 1.37
C PRO A 279 -0.99 1.86 0.99
N PRO A 280 -1.59 2.75 1.81
CA PRO A 280 -2.77 3.51 1.41
C PRO A 280 -2.52 4.45 0.22
N ALA A 281 -1.34 5.09 0.18
CA ALA A 281 -0.96 6.00 -0.91
C ALA A 281 -0.79 5.23 -2.23
N LEU A 282 -0.06 4.10 -2.20
CA LEU A 282 0.12 3.24 -3.37
C LEU A 282 -1.21 2.75 -3.94
N ARG A 283 -2.13 2.30 -3.09
CA ARG A 283 -3.47 1.86 -3.52
C ARG A 283 -4.25 2.96 -4.22
N THR A 284 -4.15 4.20 -3.73
CA THR A 284 -4.81 5.34 -4.36
C THR A 284 -4.17 5.69 -5.70
N VAL A 285 -2.85 5.67 -5.81
CA VAL A 285 -2.17 5.87 -7.10
C VAL A 285 -2.59 4.77 -8.09
N MET A 286 -2.62 3.51 -7.67
CA MET A 286 -3.09 2.40 -8.50
C MET A 286 -4.53 2.60 -8.97
N ALA A 287 -5.43 3.01 -8.06
CA ALA A 287 -6.82 3.30 -8.41
C ALA A 287 -6.93 4.45 -9.42
N LEU A 288 -6.12 5.52 -9.25
CA LEU A 288 -6.08 6.64 -10.18
C LEU A 288 -5.53 6.21 -11.55
N VAL A 289 -4.51 5.35 -11.60
CA VAL A 289 -3.98 4.77 -12.86
C VAL A 289 -5.07 3.97 -13.59
N VAL A 290 -5.75 3.07 -12.88
CA VAL A 290 -6.84 2.28 -13.44
C VAL A 290 -7.97 3.20 -13.95
N LEU A 291 -8.35 4.19 -13.17
CA LEU A 291 -9.40 5.15 -13.53
C LEU A 291 -8.99 5.96 -14.78
N ALA A 292 -7.75 6.40 -14.86
CA ALA A 292 -7.21 7.08 -16.03
C ALA A 292 -7.22 6.17 -17.27
N ALA A 293 -6.75 4.93 -17.14
CA ALA A 293 -6.73 3.95 -18.23
C ALA A 293 -8.14 3.63 -18.74
N LEU A 294 -9.10 3.41 -17.82
CA LEU A 294 -10.48 3.17 -18.15
C LEU A 294 -11.12 4.38 -18.85
N LYS A 295 -10.85 5.59 -18.39
CA LYS A 295 -11.31 6.84 -19.02
C LYS A 295 -10.72 7.03 -20.39
N MET A 296 -9.44 6.71 -20.57
CA MET A 296 -8.75 6.80 -21.88
C MET A 296 -9.26 5.74 -22.87
N SER A 297 -9.84 4.64 -22.41
CA SER A 297 -10.43 3.62 -23.30
C SER A 297 -11.67 4.10 -24.05
N GLY A 298 -12.22 5.27 -23.72
CA GLY A 298 -13.42 5.85 -24.34
C GLY A 298 -14.72 5.10 -24.05
N ARG A 299 -14.69 4.04 -23.24
CA ARG A 299 -15.87 3.26 -22.88
C ARG A 299 -16.52 3.79 -21.60
N GLN A 300 -17.82 3.66 -21.50
CA GLN A 300 -18.54 3.94 -20.25
C GLN A 300 -18.44 2.72 -19.32
N TRP A 301 -17.95 2.94 -18.13
CA TRP A 301 -17.77 1.93 -17.09
C TRP A 301 -18.71 2.23 -15.92
N SER A 302 -19.39 1.21 -15.41
CA SER A 302 -20.17 1.36 -14.19
C SER A 302 -19.25 1.54 -12.97
N PRO A 303 -19.67 2.24 -11.89
CA PRO A 303 -18.87 2.39 -10.69
C PRO A 303 -18.39 1.06 -10.10
N TRP A 304 -19.23 0.02 -10.15
CA TRP A 304 -18.89 -1.33 -9.70
C TRP A 304 -17.79 -1.99 -10.55
N GLN A 305 -17.82 -1.78 -11.86
CA GLN A 305 -16.77 -2.29 -12.76
C GLN A 305 -15.42 -1.60 -12.47
N VAL A 306 -15.44 -0.29 -12.25
CA VAL A 306 -14.25 0.47 -11.87
C VAL A 306 -13.70 -0.04 -10.54
N TRP A 307 -14.56 -0.17 -9.54
CA TRP A 307 -14.18 -0.66 -8.21
C TRP A 307 -13.56 -2.07 -8.28
N LEU A 308 -14.23 -3.02 -8.95
CA LEU A 308 -13.71 -4.38 -9.16
C LEU A 308 -12.34 -4.36 -9.84
N THR A 309 -12.17 -3.54 -10.88
CA THR A 309 -10.91 -3.46 -11.62
C THR A 309 -9.80 -2.87 -10.76
N CYS A 310 -10.10 -1.85 -9.93
CA CYS A 310 -9.12 -1.28 -9.00
C CYS A 310 -8.68 -2.30 -7.95
N VAL A 311 -9.62 -3.02 -7.32
CA VAL A 311 -9.29 -4.05 -6.32
C VAL A 311 -8.50 -5.19 -6.95
N ALA A 312 -8.91 -5.67 -8.12
CA ALA A 312 -8.18 -6.71 -8.86
C ALA A 312 -6.78 -6.29 -9.25
N ALA A 313 -6.59 -5.05 -9.69
CA ALA A 313 -5.28 -4.51 -10.02
C ALA A 313 -4.37 -4.46 -8.78
N ILE A 314 -4.87 -4.00 -7.62
CA ILE A 314 -4.11 -3.99 -6.38
C ILE A 314 -3.67 -5.42 -6.01
N LEU A 315 -4.58 -6.40 -6.04
CA LEU A 315 -4.30 -7.79 -5.70
C LEU A 315 -3.41 -8.49 -6.75
N PHE A 316 -3.42 -8.03 -7.99
CA PHE A 316 -2.53 -8.55 -9.02
C PHE A 316 -1.07 -8.15 -8.76
N PHE A 317 -0.82 -6.90 -8.34
CA PHE A 317 0.52 -6.43 -8.02
C PHE A 317 1.00 -6.89 -6.65
N ASP A 318 0.09 -6.99 -5.69
CA ASP A 318 0.37 -7.44 -4.33
C ASP A 318 -0.74 -8.38 -3.81
N PRO A 319 -0.64 -9.69 -4.09
CA PRO A 319 -1.62 -10.67 -3.62
C PRO A 319 -1.73 -10.74 -2.09
N LEU A 320 -0.62 -10.50 -1.38
CA LEU A 320 -0.61 -10.53 0.10
C LEU A 320 -1.33 -9.35 0.73
N ALA A 321 -1.61 -8.31 -0.05
CA ALA A 321 -2.47 -7.21 0.41
C ALA A 321 -3.86 -7.68 0.85
N VAL A 322 -4.35 -8.86 0.40
CA VAL A 322 -5.61 -9.47 0.86
C VAL A 322 -5.61 -9.70 2.37
N LEU A 323 -4.44 -9.93 2.98
CA LEU A 323 -4.27 -10.09 4.44
C LEU A 323 -4.35 -8.74 5.18
N SER A 324 -4.30 -7.62 4.48
CA SER A 324 -4.29 -6.27 5.05
C SER A 324 -5.70 -5.84 5.45
N ARG A 325 -5.96 -5.70 6.75
CA ARG A 325 -7.20 -5.11 7.26
C ARG A 325 -7.48 -3.73 6.64
N SER A 326 -6.43 -2.95 6.37
CA SER A 326 -6.59 -1.61 5.80
C SER A 326 -7.00 -1.65 4.32
N LEU A 327 -6.68 -2.71 3.56
CA LEU A 327 -7.23 -2.90 2.21
C LEU A 327 -8.71 -3.27 2.29
N ALA A 328 -9.06 -4.22 3.16
CA ALA A 328 -10.44 -4.66 3.35
C ALA A 328 -11.36 -3.47 3.70
N LEU A 329 -10.96 -2.65 4.71
CA LEU A 329 -11.70 -1.46 5.10
C LEU A 329 -11.81 -0.43 3.97
N SER A 330 -10.71 -0.18 3.24
CA SER A 330 -10.71 0.78 2.13
C SER A 330 -11.61 0.31 0.98
N ALA A 331 -11.53 -0.96 0.60
CA ALA A 331 -12.37 -1.53 -0.46
C ALA A 331 -13.85 -1.54 -0.06
N PHE A 332 -14.15 -1.93 1.19
CA PHE A 332 -15.50 -1.93 1.73
C PHE A 332 -16.09 -0.52 1.79
N ALA A 333 -15.33 0.48 2.27
CA ALA A 333 -15.79 1.86 2.34
C ALA A 333 -16.20 2.41 0.96
N VAL A 334 -15.40 2.14 -0.09
CA VAL A 334 -15.74 2.57 -1.45
C VAL A 334 -16.97 1.81 -1.97
N ALA A 335 -17.07 0.50 -1.74
CA ALA A 335 -18.25 -0.28 -2.10
C ALA A 335 -19.52 0.22 -1.39
N ALA A 336 -19.42 0.52 -0.09
CA ALA A 336 -20.50 1.08 0.71
C ALA A 336 -20.96 2.45 0.15
N LEU A 337 -20.02 3.32 -0.22
CA LEU A 337 -20.35 4.61 -0.84
C LEU A 337 -21.04 4.45 -2.20
N ILE A 338 -20.57 3.51 -3.05
CA ILE A 338 -21.23 3.22 -4.34
C ILE A 338 -22.66 2.73 -4.10
N PHE A 339 -22.82 1.79 -3.16
CA PHE A 339 -24.12 1.25 -2.78
C PHE A 339 -25.05 2.34 -2.25
N TRP A 340 -24.56 3.18 -1.32
CA TRP A 340 -25.30 4.29 -0.73
C TRP A 340 -25.83 5.26 -1.79
N TYR A 341 -24.95 5.65 -2.72
CA TYR A 341 -25.29 6.59 -3.79
C TYR A 341 -26.32 6.04 -4.78
N GLN A 342 -26.33 4.71 -4.98
CA GLN A 342 -27.28 4.05 -5.87
C GLN A 342 -28.61 3.79 -5.19
N TRP A 343 -28.61 3.46 -3.90
CA TRP A 343 -29.80 3.08 -3.16
C TRP A 343 -30.59 4.29 -2.66
N LEU A 344 -29.89 5.35 -2.24
CA LEU A 344 -30.48 6.60 -1.74
C LEU A 344 -30.01 7.78 -2.61
N PRO A 345 -30.54 7.96 -3.84
CA PRO A 345 -30.12 9.08 -4.68
C PRO A 345 -30.52 10.41 -4.04
N LEU A 346 -29.63 11.42 -4.14
CA LEU A 346 -29.92 12.77 -3.64
C LEU A 346 -31.19 13.33 -4.28
N PRO A 347 -32.12 13.86 -3.47
CA PRO A 347 -33.38 14.45 -3.97
C PRO A 347 -33.15 15.55 -5.00
N HIS A 348 -33.94 15.58 -6.06
CA HIS A 348 -33.79 16.52 -7.18
C HIS A 348 -34.03 18.00 -6.79
N TRP A 349 -34.78 18.28 -5.70
CA TRP A 349 -35.09 19.63 -5.23
C TRP A 349 -33.90 20.38 -4.64
N GLN A 350 -32.83 19.68 -4.26
CA GLN A 350 -31.60 20.29 -3.69
C GLN A 350 -30.62 20.77 -4.77
N ARG A 351 -31.09 21.09 -5.98
CA ARG A 351 -30.27 21.50 -7.11
C ARG A 351 -29.73 22.94 -7.06
N GLY A 352 -29.90 23.66 -5.93
CA GLY A 352 -29.29 24.97 -5.70
C GLY A 352 -27.75 24.91 -5.83
N ARG A 353 -27.15 25.68 -6.73
CA ARG A 353 -25.73 25.60 -7.12
C ARG A 353 -24.77 25.78 -5.94
N CYS A 354 -25.07 26.68 -4.99
CA CYS A 354 -24.15 27.02 -3.88
C CYS A 354 -24.12 26.00 -2.75
N LEU A 355 -25.25 25.39 -2.38
CA LEU A 355 -25.35 24.46 -1.24
C LEU A 355 -25.09 23.00 -1.62
N ARG A 356 -25.11 22.69 -2.92
CA ARG A 356 -24.95 21.33 -3.41
C ARG A 356 -23.68 20.61 -2.89
N PRO A 357 -22.47 21.22 -2.91
CA PRO A 357 -21.27 20.53 -2.41
C PRO A 357 -21.36 20.24 -0.91
N LEU A 358 -21.90 21.16 -0.12
CA LEU A 358 -22.07 20.98 1.32
C LEU A 358 -23.05 19.85 1.64
N VAL A 359 -24.22 19.85 0.98
CA VAL A 359 -25.23 18.80 1.14
C VAL A 359 -24.69 17.45 0.69
N THR A 360 -23.92 17.38 -0.41
CA THR A 360 -23.28 16.15 -0.87
C THR A 360 -22.27 15.63 0.14
N LEU A 361 -21.45 16.50 0.75
CA LEU A 361 -20.50 16.13 1.79
C LEU A 361 -21.20 15.59 3.04
N LEU A 362 -22.24 16.29 3.53
CA LEU A 362 -23.03 15.81 4.68
C LEU A 362 -23.71 14.47 4.38
N TYR A 363 -24.26 14.32 3.19
CA TYR A 363 -24.89 13.07 2.74
C TYR A 363 -23.91 11.89 2.71
N LEU A 364 -22.68 12.11 2.18
CA LEU A 364 -21.61 11.11 2.19
C LEU A 364 -21.18 10.80 3.62
N GLN A 365 -21.07 11.81 4.50
CA GLN A 365 -20.69 11.61 5.89
C GLN A 365 -21.71 10.75 6.64
N VAL A 366 -23.02 11.02 6.44
CA VAL A 366 -24.10 10.19 7.01
C VAL A 366 -24.04 8.76 6.48
N GLY A 367 -23.82 8.58 5.17
CA GLY A 367 -23.68 7.25 4.58
C GLY A 367 -22.50 6.47 5.16
N MET A 368 -21.35 7.13 5.33
CA MET A 368 -20.18 6.53 5.97
C MET A 368 -20.45 6.15 7.44
N LEU A 369 -21.12 7.01 8.19
CA LEU A 369 -21.46 6.75 9.60
C LEU A 369 -22.42 5.58 9.79
N LEU A 370 -23.34 5.37 8.84
CA LEU A 370 -24.35 4.31 8.94
C LEU A 370 -23.86 2.95 8.41
N LEU A 371 -22.88 2.93 7.49
CA LEU A 371 -22.44 1.71 6.81
C LEU A 371 -21.08 1.18 7.30
N LEU A 372 -20.30 2.00 8.00
CA LEU A 372 -19.00 1.65 8.60
C LEU A 372 -19.05 1.61 10.11
#